data_4f7a08a31d7a4720721dd3db2f700b6d
#
_entry.id   4f7a08a31d7a4720721dd3db2f700b6d
#
_cell.length_a   1.000
_cell.length_b   1.000
_cell.length_c   1.000
_cell.angle_alpha   90.00
_cell.angle_beta   90.00
_cell.angle_gamma   90.00
#
_symmetry.space_group_name_H-M   'P 1'
#
loop_
_entity.id
_entity.type
_entity.pdbx_description
1 polymer ?
#
loop_
_entity_poly.entity_id
_entity_poly.type
_entity_poly.pdbx_seq_one_letter_code
_entity_poly.pdbx_strand_id
1 'polypeptide(L)'
;MGIIPCEIPLLEFDPEQTAVIGPDYEQLDLHLPRKCVFAFLGGYIDRYAHAVGARQVAAFNSATKLYPIYVTTYHGQEVALCQAPVGAAAAAQLLDWLISYGVREIISAGSCGVLTPFDEGTFLVPCKALRDEGTSYHYAPPSRYMEISEPARRAIEQTILAHHMRYQEVVTWSTDGFFRETKEKVAYRKSEGCSVVEMECSALAARAAFRSATWGMLLYTADSLADVQRYDQRHWGGSAYEYALTLCLDAVLAL
;
A
#
# COMPACT_ATOMS: atom_id res chain seq x y z
N MET A 1 -2.54 28.84 4.63
CA MET A 1 -2.93 29.07 3.23
C MET A 1 -4.24 28.34 3.03
N GLY A 2 -5.20 28.94 2.32
CA GLY A 2 -6.48 28.26 2.05
C GLY A 2 -6.37 27.29 0.87
N ILE A 3 -7.50 26.70 0.51
CA ILE A 3 -7.66 25.80 -0.63
C ILE A 3 -7.10 26.42 -1.93
N ILE A 4 -6.39 25.64 -2.72
CA ILE A 4 -5.90 26.01 -4.04
C ILE A 4 -6.97 25.60 -5.05
N PRO A 5 -7.72 26.55 -5.65
CA PRO A 5 -8.82 26.23 -6.55
C PRO A 5 -8.32 25.71 -7.90
N CYS A 6 -9.11 24.86 -8.55
CA CYS A 6 -8.88 24.34 -9.90
C CYS A 6 -10.21 24.19 -10.63
N GLU A 7 -10.20 24.26 -11.97
CA GLU A 7 -11.39 24.00 -12.80
C GLU A 7 -11.91 22.55 -12.62
N ILE A 8 -10.99 21.61 -12.40
CA ILE A 8 -11.32 20.21 -12.09
C ILE A 8 -11.27 20.03 -10.57
N PRO A 9 -12.40 19.80 -9.88
CA PRO A 9 -12.44 19.74 -8.41
C PRO A 9 -11.48 18.72 -7.78
N LEU A 10 -11.20 17.62 -8.47
CA LEU A 10 -10.22 16.63 -8.02
C LEU A 10 -8.81 17.18 -7.84
N LEU A 11 -8.46 18.23 -8.58
CA LEU A 11 -7.12 18.85 -8.54
C LEU A 11 -7.02 20.02 -7.58
N GLU A 12 -8.10 20.34 -6.88
CA GLU A 12 -8.07 21.29 -5.77
C GLU A 12 -7.31 20.68 -4.59
N PHE A 13 -6.47 21.47 -3.94
CA PHE A 13 -5.67 20.99 -2.82
C PHE A 13 -5.83 21.92 -1.62
N ASP A 14 -6.14 21.33 -0.47
CA ASP A 14 -6.16 21.99 0.83
C ASP A 14 -5.02 21.43 1.70
N PRO A 15 -4.02 22.26 2.09
CA PRO A 15 -2.93 21.83 2.96
C PRO A 15 -3.32 21.68 4.44
N GLU A 16 -4.56 22.05 4.83
CA GLU A 16 -5.03 21.92 6.19
C GLU A 16 -5.09 20.45 6.62
N GLN A 17 -4.44 20.13 7.73
CA GLN A 17 -4.37 18.74 8.22
C GLN A 17 -5.56 18.34 9.08
N THR A 18 -6.30 19.32 9.59
CA THR A 18 -7.45 19.11 10.46
C THR A 18 -8.73 19.07 9.64
N ALA A 19 -9.42 17.95 9.62
CA ALA A 19 -10.72 17.81 8.99
C ALA A 19 -11.87 18.03 10.01
N VAL A 20 -13.06 18.31 9.50
CA VAL A 20 -14.29 18.42 10.35
C VAL A 20 -14.57 17.07 11.03
N ILE A 21 -14.33 15.96 10.35
CA ILE A 21 -14.36 14.62 10.94
C ILE A 21 -12.93 14.10 10.90
N GLY A 22 -12.27 14.02 12.05
CA GLY A 22 -10.92 13.48 12.17
C GLY A 22 -10.91 11.94 12.06
N PRO A 23 -9.76 11.34 11.74
CA PRO A 23 -9.65 9.88 11.64
C PRO A 23 -9.81 9.17 13.00
N ASP A 24 -9.69 9.91 14.09
CA ASP A 24 -9.91 9.51 15.49
C ASP A 24 -11.31 9.84 16.01
N TYR A 25 -12.29 10.02 15.13
CA TYR A 25 -13.65 10.45 15.47
C TYR A 25 -14.35 9.56 16.52
N GLU A 26 -13.96 8.30 16.63
CA GLU A 26 -14.47 7.36 17.63
C GLU A 26 -13.88 7.60 19.03
N GLN A 27 -12.82 8.37 19.15
CA GLN A 27 -12.13 8.72 20.41
C GLN A 27 -11.83 7.51 21.30
N LEU A 28 -11.34 6.41 20.68
CA LEU A 28 -11.01 5.18 21.39
C LEU A 28 -9.79 5.38 22.29
N ASP A 29 -9.81 4.77 23.47
CA ASP A 29 -8.59 4.61 24.30
C ASP A 29 -7.72 3.48 23.70
N LEU A 30 -7.12 3.77 22.55
CA LEU A 30 -6.35 2.85 21.76
C LEU A 30 -4.95 3.41 21.46
N HIS A 31 -3.94 2.66 21.81
CA HIS A 31 -2.54 2.99 21.56
C HIS A 31 -1.90 1.85 20.76
N LEU A 32 -1.77 2.05 19.44
CA LEU A 32 -1.15 1.08 18.56
C LEU A 32 0.38 1.20 18.59
N PRO A 33 1.12 0.09 18.37
CA PRO A 33 2.55 0.14 18.13
C PRO A 33 2.89 1.07 16.97
N ARG A 34 4.07 1.71 17.02
CA ARG A 34 4.54 2.56 15.93
C ARG A 34 4.69 1.81 14.61
N LYS A 35 5.05 0.51 14.68
CA LYS A 35 5.32 -0.39 13.56
C LYS A 35 4.06 -1.14 13.16
N CYS A 36 3.77 -1.15 11.86
CA CYS A 36 2.57 -1.81 11.33
C CYS A 36 2.84 -2.51 10.00
N VAL A 37 2.36 -3.72 9.86
CA VAL A 37 2.19 -4.38 8.57
C VAL A 37 0.74 -4.19 8.13
N PHE A 38 0.55 -3.45 7.04
CA PHE A 38 -0.73 -3.11 6.44
C PHE A 38 -0.78 -3.69 5.02
N ALA A 39 -1.28 -4.93 4.87
CA ALA A 39 -1.01 -5.70 3.67
C ALA A 39 -2.27 -6.23 2.97
N PHE A 40 -2.20 -6.32 1.64
CA PHE A 40 -3.25 -6.79 0.73
C PHE A 40 -3.08 -8.30 0.47
N LEU A 41 -3.08 -9.11 1.53
CA LEU A 41 -2.84 -10.55 1.48
C LEU A 41 -4.11 -11.37 1.75
N GLY A 42 -5.28 -10.78 1.49
CA GLY A 42 -6.57 -11.41 1.74
C GLY A 42 -6.69 -11.90 3.19
N GLY A 43 -7.39 -13.01 3.40
CA GLY A 43 -7.53 -13.60 4.75
C GLY A 43 -6.25 -14.21 5.32
N TYR A 44 -5.08 -14.05 4.68
CA TYR A 44 -3.83 -14.59 5.21
C TYR A 44 -3.37 -13.86 6.48
N ILE A 45 -3.61 -12.54 6.55
CA ILE A 45 -3.28 -11.75 7.76
C ILE A 45 -4.03 -12.28 8.98
N ASP A 46 -5.35 -12.51 8.85
CA ASP A 46 -6.16 -13.04 9.96
C ASP A 46 -5.69 -14.44 10.37
N ARG A 47 -5.43 -15.33 9.39
CA ARG A 47 -4.92 -16.68 9.67
C ARG A 47 -3.57 -16.65 10.38
N TYR A 48 -2.64 -15.80 9.92
CA TYR A 48 -1.35 -15.64 10.57
C TYR A 48 -1.51 -15.12 12.00
N ALA A 49 -2.29 -14.06 12.20
CA ALA A 49 -2.54 -13.48 13.52
C ALA A 49 -3.07 -14.52 14.51
N HIS A 50 -4.04 -15.34 14.09
CA HIS A 50 -4.55 -16.45 14.90
C HIS A 50 -3.48 -17.52 15.18
N ALA A 51 -2.69 -17.91 14.18
CA ALA A 51 -1.67 -18.94 14.32
C ALA A 51 -0.56 -18.56 15.30
N VAL A 52 -0.18 -17.27 15.36
CA VAL A 52 0.84 -16.78 16.30
C VAL A 52 0.27 -16.29 17.64
N GLY A 53 -1.04 -16.41 17.85
CA GLY A 53 -1.70 -15.93 19.07
C GLY A 53 -1.70 -14.42 19.22
N ALA A 54 -1.73 -13.66 18.10
CA ALA A 54 -1.82 -12.22 18.13
C ALA A 54 -3.11 -11.75 18.80
N ARG A 55 -3.00 -10.70 19.60
CA ARG A 55 -4.14 -10.11 20.32
C ARG A 55 -4.91 -9.17 19.38
N GLN A 56 -6.19 -9.44 19.14
CA GLN A 56 -7.06 -8.46 18.49
C GLN A 56 -7.33 -7.32 19.49
N VAL A 57 -6.89 -6.09 19.16
CA VAL A 57 -6.98 -4.93 20.05
C VAL A 57 -8.09 -3.97 19.64
N ALA A 58 -8.51 -4.00 18.38
CA ALA A 58 -9.59 -3.18 17.83
C ALA A 58 -10.14 -3.79 16.54
N ALA A 59 -11.10 -3.13 15.96
CA ALA A 59 -11.53 -3.35 14.57
C ALA A 59 -11.98 -2.03 13.96
N PHE A 60 -11.50 -1.73 12.76
CA PHE A 60 -12.03 -0.63 11.98
C PHE A 60 -13.35 -1.04 11.31
N ASN A 61 -14.40 -0.29 11.58
CA ASN A 61 -15.73 -0.57 11.05
C ASN A 61 -16.00 0.29 9.81
N SER A 62 -15.77 -0.27 8.61
CA SER A 62 -16.30 0.34 7.40
C SER A 62 -17.78 -0.01 7.24
N ALA A 63 -18.52 0.74 6.41
CA ALA A 63 -19.95 0.49 6.20
C ALA A 63 -20.27 -0.94 5.70
N THR A 64 -19.30 -1.64 5.14
CA THR A 64 -19.48 -2.95 4.49
C THR A 64 -18.69 -4.09 5.12
N LYS A 65 -17.66 -3.80 5.89
CA LYS A 65 -16.77 -4.82 6.46
C LYS A 65 -16.08 -4.32 7.73
N LEU A 66 -15.89 -5.23 8.69
CA LEU A 66 -14.98 -5.04 9.82
C LEU A 66 -13.56 -5.48 9.42
N TYR A 67 -12.58 -4.66 9.76
CA TYR A 67 -11.15 -4.96 9.59
C TYR A 67 -10.53 -5.11 10.97
N PRO A 68 -10.24 -6.33 11.42
CA PRO A 68 -9.59 -6.56 12.70
C PRO A 68 -8.18 -5.97 12.73
N ILE A 69 -7.82 -5.38 13.86
CA ILE A 69 -6.49 -4.87 14.14
C ILE A 69 -5.87 -5.75 15.21
N TYR A 70 -4.76 -6.38 14.86
CA TYR A 70 -4.02 -7.26 15.77
C TYR A 70 -2.72 -6.62 16.22
N VAL A 71 -2.25 -7.01 17.39
CA VAL A 71 -0.90 -6.71 17.87
C VAL A 71 -0.22 -8.03 18.23
N THR A 72 0.97 -8.22 17.73
CA THR A 72 1.83 -9.37 18.02
C THR A 72 3.21 -8.91 18.43
N THR A 73 3.94 -9.79 19.13
CA THR A 73 5.38 -9.59 19.38
C THR A 73 6.15 -10.38 18.32
N TYR A 74 6.94 -9.68 17.52
CA TYR A 74 7.79 -10.23 16.48
C TYR A 74 9.25 -9.85 16.78
N HIS A 75 10.14 -10.84 16.95
CA HIS A 75 11.54 -10.63 17.39
C HIS A 75 11.69 -9.65 18.57
N GLY A 76 10.79 -9.74 19.55
CA GLY A 76 10.84 -8.93 20.77
C GLY A 76 10.28 -7.51 20.65
N GLN A 77 9.73 -7.12 19.50
CA GLN A 77 9.07 -5.84 19.28
C GLN A 77 7.58 -6.02 19.01
N GLU A 78 6.75 -5.09 19.48
CA GLU A 78 5.32 -5.09 19.13
C GLU A 78 5.11 -4.54 17.72
N VAL A 79 4.31 -5.26 16.94
CA VAL A 79 3.93 -4.90 15.58
C VAL A 79 2.42 -5.01 15.44
N ALA A 80 1.78 -3.97 14.92
CA ALA A 80 0.38 -4.03 14.51
C ALA A 80 0.25 -4.75 13.16
N LEU A 81 -0.80 -5.55 13.03
CA LEU A 81 -1.14 -6.27 11.79
C LEU A 81 -2.56 -5.90 11.38
N CYS A 82 -2.74 -5.56 10.13
CA CYS A 82 -4.07 -5.27 9.59
C CYS A 82 -4.14 -5.67 8.10
N GLN A 83 -5.24 -6.32 7.73
CA GLN A 83 -5.56 -6.52 6.33
C GLN A 83 -5.98 -5.19 5.70
N ALA A 84 -5.30 -4.78 4.64
CA ALA A 84 -5.67 -3.60 3.87
C ALA A 84 -6.88 -3.87 2.96
N PRO A 85 -7.85 -2.95 2.87
CA PRO A 85 -8.90 -3.02 1.86
C PRO A 85 -8.35 -2.66 0.47
N VAL A 86 -8.87 -3.30 -0.55
CA VAL A 86 -8.55 -2.98 -1.95
C VAL A 86 -9.20 -1.66 -2.35
N GLY A 87 -8.45 -0.85 -3.09
CA GLY A 87 -8.87 0.45 -3.62
C GLY A 87 -8.34 1.64 -2.82
N ALA A 88 -7.80 2.62 -3.52
CA ALA A 88 -7.11 3.79 -2.96
C ALA A 88 -7.88 4.48 -1.82
N ALA A 89 -9.16 4.78 -2.02
CA ALA A 89 -9.97 5.49 -1.04
C ALA A 89 -10.16 4.70 0.26
N ALA A 90 -10.49 3.41 0.15
CA ALA A 90 -10.73 2.56 1.32
C ALA A 90 -9.43 2.30 2.09
N ALA A 91 -8.33 2.04 1.37
CA ALA A 91 -7.02 1.80 1.97
C ALA A 91 -6.49 3.06 2.68
N ALA A 92 -6.58 4.23 2.05
CA ALA A 92 -6.15 5.49 2.65
C ALA A 92 -6.97 5.86 3.90
N GLN A 93 -8.27 5.58 3.92
CA GLN A 93 -9.13 5.82 5.08
C GLN A 93 -8.68 4.98 6.29
N LEU A 94 -8.47 3.67 6.09
CA LEU A 94 -8.03 2.80 7.18
C LEU A 94 -6.60 3.10 7.61
N LEU A 95 -5.70 3.43 6.68
CA LEU A 95 -4.34 3.83 7.02
C LEU A 95 -4.33 5.10 7.89
N ASP A 96 -5.18 6.08 7.58
CA ASP A 96 -5.29 7.30 8.38
C ASP A 96 -5.79 7.02 9.79
N TRP A 97 -6.77 6.13 9.93
CA TRP A 97 -7.25 5.67 11.21
C TRP A 97 -6.14 4.98 12.02
N LEU A 98 -5.34 4.08 11.43
CA LEU A 98 -4.20 3.46 12.09
C LEU A 98 -3.16 4.48 12.56
N ILE A 99 -2.86 5.47 11.71
CA ILE A 99 -1.93 6.55 12.05
C ILE A 99 -2.45 7.41 13.21
N SER A 100 -3.75 7.68 13.26
CA SER A 100 -4.33 8.49 14.33
C SER A 100 -4.22 7.83 15.72
N TYR A 101 -4.17 6.49 15.75
CA TYR A 101 -4.00 5.71 16.98
C TYR A 101 -2.56 5.26 17.25
N GLY A 102 -1.56 5.84 16.59
CA GLY A 102 -0.15 5.67 17.00
C GLY A 102 0.80 5.11 15.97
N VAL A 103 0.31 4.50 14.89
CA VAL A 103 1.17 3.94 13.83
C VAL A 103 1.95 5.04 13.12
N ARG A 104 3.26 4.79 12.83
CA ARG A 104 4.15 5.75 12.16
C ARG A 104 5.06 5.12 11.11
N GLU A 105 5.34 3.83 11.22
CA GLU A 105 6.26 3.07 10.41
C GLU A 105 5.50 1.90 9.80
N ILE A 106 5.26 1.96 8.48
CA ILE A 106 4.32 1.06 7.83
C ILE A 106 4.97 0.39 6.62
N ILE A 107 4.90 -0.94 6.56
CA ILE A 107 5.22 -1.70 5.36
C ILE A 107 3.94 -2.39 4.89
N SER A 108 3.67 -2.23 3.60
CA SER A 108 2.57 -2.90 2.91
C SER A 108 3.11 -3.95 1.92
N ALA A 109 2.32 -4.98 1.66
CA ALA A 109 2.54 -5.89 0.55
C ALA A 109 1.26 -6.11 -0.23
N GLY A 110 1.37 -6.26 -1.55
CA GLY A 110 0.23 -6.53 -2.42
C GLY A 110 0.64 -7.10 -3.77
N SER A 111 -0.33 -7.64 -4.50
CA SER A 111 -0.13 -8.09 -5.87
C SER A 111 -0.09 -6.91 -6.83
N CYS A 112 0.55 -7.12 -7.99
CA CYS A 112 0.50 -6.21 -9.12
C CYS A 112 0.37 -6.96 -10.44
N GLY A 113 -0.35 -6.38 -11.38
CA GLY A 113 -0.35 -6.78 -12.78
C GLY A 113 0.95 -6.31 -13.45
N VAL A 114 1.60 -7.16 -14.26
CA VAL A 114 2.83 -6.79 -14.93
C VAL A 114 2.57 -6.22 -16.31
N LEU A 115 3.19 -5.08 -16.60
CA LEU A 115 3.14 -4.42 -17.92
C LEU A 115 4.33 -4.83 -18.80
N THR A 116 5.43 -5.25 -18.18
CA THR A 116 6.64 -5.76 -18.82
C THR A 116 6.88 -7.21 -18.40
N PRO A 117 7.67 -8.01 -19.12
CA PRO A 117 7.86 -9.41 -18.77
C PRO A 117 8.53 -9.59 -17.40
N PHE A 118 7.81 -10.22 -16.49
CA PHE A 118 8.29 -10.74 -15.20
C PHE A 118 7.69 -12.13 -14.98
N ASP A 119 8.43 -12.99 -14.30
CA ASP A 119 7.90 -14.26 -13.79
C ASP A 119 6.89 -14.03 -12.68
N GLU A 120 5.91 -14.91 -12.52
CA GLU A 120 4.95 -14.85 -11.42
C GLU A 120 5.65 -15.01 -10.06
N GLY A 121 5.22 -14.25 -9.05
CA GLY A 121 5.80 -14.29 -7.72
C GLY A 121 7.13 -13.53 -7.57
N THR A 122 7.55 -12.78 -8.60
CA THR A 122 8.75 -11.91 -8.51
C THR A 122 8.47 -10.75 -7.55
N PHE A 123 9.38 -10.51 -6.60
CA PHE A 123 9.28 -9.37 -5.67
C PHE A 123 9.85 -8.09 -6.31
N LEU A 124 9.07 -7.02 -6.19
CA LEU A 124 9.37 -5.72 -6.77
C LEU A 124 9.24 -4.63 -5.71
N VAL A 125 10.06 -3.60 -5.81
CA VAL A 125 10.05 -2.46 -4.89
C VAL A 125 9.72 -1.19 -5.68
N PRO A 126 8.53 -0.60 -5.53
CA PRO A 126 8.21 0.63 -6.22
C PRO A 126 9.01 1.80 -5.66
N CYS A 127 9.72 2.52 -6.52
CA CYS A 127 10.42 3.75 -6.15
C CYS A 127 9.51 4.97 -6.28
N LYS A 128 8.56 4.95 -7.21
CA LYS A 128 7.51 5.95 -7.37
C LYS A 128 6.25 5.35 -7.98
N ALA A 129 5.13 6.03 -7.81
CA ALA A 129 3.82 5.63 -8.29
C ALA A 129 3.21 6.70 -9.18
N LEU A 130 2.79 6.34 -10.40
CA LEU A 130 2.01 7.20 -11.29
C LEU A 130 0.58 7.31 -10.74
N ARG A 131 0.08 8.54 -10.63
CA ARG A 131 -1.20 8.88 -10.00
C ARG A 131 -2.32 8.87 -11.05
N ASP A 132 -2.98 7.73 -11.22
CA ASP A 132 -4.18 7.58 -12.08
C ASP A 132 -5.37 7.08 -11.23
N GLU A 133 -5.41 7.51 -9.98
CA GLU A 133 -6.47 7.33 -8.99
C GLU A 133 -6.86 8.69 -8.39
N GLY A 134 -8.00 8.77 -7.72
CA GLY A 134 -8.53 10.04 -7.21
C GLY A 134 -8.04 10.44 -5.82
N THR A 135 -7.63 9.51 -4.99
CA THR A 135 -7.45 9.70 -3.56
C THR A 135 -6.20 10.51 -3.20
N SER A 136 -5.09 10.28 -3.88
CA SER A 136 -3.82 10.95 -3.58
C SER A 136 -3.88 12.47 -3.73
N TYR A 137 -4.79 12.98 -4.56
CA TYR A 137 -4.96 14.42 -4.79
C TYR A 137 -5.55 15.17 -3.59
N HIS A 138 -6.21 14.46 -2.66
CA HIS A 138 -6.67 15.04 -1.40
C HIS A 138 -5.54 15.23 -0.37
N TYR A 139 -4.38 14.60 -0.57
CA TYR A 139 -3.27 14.57 0.39
C TYR A 139 -1.96 15.16 -0.13
N ALA A 140 -1.88 15.42 -1.43
CA ALA A 140 -0.70 16.03 -2.05
C ALA A 140 -1.11 16.91 -3.24
N PRO A 141 -0.41 18.04 -3.47
CA PRO A 141 -0.66 18.87 -4.64
C PRO A 141 -0.64 18.08 -5.95
N PRO A 142 -1.33 18.54 -7.00
CA PRO A 142 -1.32 17.88 -8.30
C PRO A 142 0.10 17.67 -8.82
N SER A 143 0.42 16.42 -9.15
CA SER A 143 1.66 16.02 -9.79
C SER A 143 1.44 14.71 -10.53
N ARG A 144 2.37 14.34 -11.40
CA ARG A 144 2.25 13.09 -12.17
C ARG A 144 2.54 11.84 -11.34
N TYR A 145 3.44 11.96 -10.38
CA TYR A 145 3.93 10.85 -9.57
C TYR A 145 3.93 11.21 -8.09
N MET A 146 3.85 10.18 -7.25
CA MET A 146 4.24 10.21 -5.85
C MET A 146 5.54 9.42 -5.68
N GLU A 147 6.49 10.00 -4.94
CA GLU A 147 7.69 9.29 -4.52
C GLU A 147 7.39 8.40 -3.32
N ILE A 148 8.00 7.22 -3.27
CA ILE A 148 7.89 6.32 -2.11
C ILE A 148 9.01 6.66 -1.12
N SER A 149 8.69 6.63 0.17
CA SER A 149 9.64 6.93 1.25
C SER A 149 10.94 6.13 1.08
N GLU A 150 12.07 6.84 0.92
CA GLU A 150 13.38 6.20 0.74
C GLU A 150 13.77 5.30 1.94
N PRO A 151 13.58 5.69 3.21
CA PRO A 151 13.85 4.80 4.34
C PRO A 151 13.06 3.49 4.26
N ALA A 152 11.76 3.54 3.94
CA ALA A 152 10.93 2.34 3.84
C ALA A 152 11.35 1.46 2.65
N ARG A 153 11.65 2.06 1.50
CA ARG A 153 12.14 1.34 0.33
C ARG A 153 13.45 0.60 0.64
N ARG A 154 14.42 1.31 1.25
CA ARG A 154 15.71 0.70 1.64
C ARG A 154 15.54 -0.44 2.66
N ALA A 155 14.63 -0.31 3.62
CA ALA A 155 14.35 -1.36 4.58
C ALA A 155 13.81 -2.63 3.87
N ILE A 156 12.90 -2.47 2.90
CA ILE A 156 12.38 -3.59 2.09
C ILE A 156 13.51 -4.23 1.26
N GLU A 157 14.31 -3.42 0.56
CA GLU A 157 15.41 -3.88 -0.30
C GLU A 157 16.45 -4.69 0.48
N GLN A 158 16.88 -4.16 1.62
CA GLN A 158 17.85 -4.83 2.50
C GLN A 158 17.29 -6.13 3.05
N THR A 159 16.02 -6.14 3.43
CA THR A 159 15.35 -7.36 3.91
C THR A 159 15.30 -8.44 2.82
N ILE A 160 14.91 -8.10 1.59
CA ILE A 160 14.89 -9.05 0.48
C ILE A 160 16.28 -9.65 0.25
N LEU A 161 17.33 -8.82 0.27
CA LEU A 161 18.71 -9.27 0.12
C LEU A 161 19.17 -10.16 1.28
N ALA A 162 18.78 -9.84 2.52
CA ALA A 162 19.10 -10.64 3.71
C ALA A 162 18.46 -12.05 3.64
N HIS A 163 17.31 -12.18 2.97
CA HIS A 163 16.68 -13.46 2.65
C HIS A 163 17.28 -14.17 1.43
N HIS A 164 18.41 -13.70 0.91
CA HIS A 164 19.07 -14.23 -0.29
C HIS A 164 18.19 -14.22 -1.55
N MET A 165 17.22 -13.31 -1.59
CA MET A 165 16.30 -13.13 -2.70
C MET A 165 16.76 -11.96 -3.58
N ARG A 166 16.16 -11.83 -4.76
CA ARG A 166 16.37 -10.72 -5.67
C ARG A 166 15.15 -9.82 -5.69
N TYR A 167 15.36 -8.55 -5.92
CA TYR A 167 14.30 -7.58 -6.20
C TYR A 167 14.64 -6.75 -7.43
N GLN A 168 13.66 -6.03 -7.92
CA GLN A 168 13.85 -4.97 -8.91
C GLN A 168 13.08 -3.74 -8.48
N GLU A 169 13.70 -2.56 -8.59
CA GLU A 169 12.98 -1.30 -8.45
C GLU A 169 12.12 -1.05 -9.69
N VAL A 170 10.91 -0.54 -9.47
CA VAL A 170 9.93 -0.29 -10.52
C VAL A 170 9.21 1.04 -10.33
N VAL A 171 8.67 1.57 -11.42
CA VAL A 171 7.62 2.57 -11.39
C VAL A 171 6.29 1.83 -11.49
N THR A 172 5.41 2.01 -10.50
CA THR A 172 4.06 1.44 -10.56
C THR A 172 3.06 2.46 -11.13
N TRP A 173 2.00 1.97 -11.72
CA TRP A 173 0.83 2.74 -12.11
C TRP A 173 -0.30 2.42 -11.14
N SER A 174 -0.68 3.39 -10.29
CA SER A 174 -1.83 3.27 -9.40
C SER A 174 -3.10 3.74 -10.11
N THR A 175 -4.13 2.88 -10.19
CA THR A 175 -5.37 3.19 -10.91
C THR A 175 -6.62 2.77 -10.13
N ASP A 176 -7.68 3.59 -10.14
CA ASP A 176 -9.01 3.21 -9.65
C ASP A 176 -9.80 2.36 -10.65
N GLY A 177 -9.32 2.27 -11.88
CA GLY A 177 -10.04 1.70 -13.01
C GLY A 177 -9.52 0.35 -13.49
N PHE A 178 -9.55 -0.71 -12.65
CA PHE A 178 -9.08 -2.05 -13.00
C PHE A 178 -9.59 -2.52 -14.38
N PHE A 179 -10.88 -2.40 -14.65
CA PHE A 179 -11.46 -2.74 -15.95
C PHE A 179 -11.30 -1.66 -17.04
N ARG A 180 -10.47 -0.65 -16.79
CA ARG A 180 -10.14 0.43 -17.73
C ARG A 180 -8.67 0.43 -18.17
N GLU A 181 -7.95 -0.64 -17.91
CA GLU A 181 -6.59 -0.90 -18.38
C GLU A 181 -6.61 -1.31 -19.87
N THR A 182 -7.01 -0.37 -20.74
CA THR A 182 -7.10 -0.61 -22.18
C THR A 182 -5.72 -0.79 -22.81
N LYS A 183 -5.65 -1.43 -23.99
CA LYS A 183 -4.40 -1.64 -24.73
C LYS A 183 -3.61 -0.35 -24.95
N GLU A 184 -4.31 0.74 -25.30
CA GLU A 184 -3.69 2.04 -25.50
C GLU A 184 -3.18 2.64 -24.18
N LYS A 185 -3.96 2.50 -23.09
CA LYS A 185 -3.55 2.96 -21.77
C LYS A 185 -2.33 2.19 -21.27
N VAL A 186 -2.30 0.88 -21.40
CA VAL A 186 -1.13 0.06 -21.07
C VAL A 186 0.10 0.49 -21.87
N ALA A 187 -0.04 0.66 -23.19
CA ALA A 187 1.07 1.12 -24.03
C ALA A 187 1.57 2.51 -23.59
N TYR A 188 0.66 3.43 -23.27
CA TYR A 188 1.00 4.76 -22.81
C TYR A 188 1.71 4.73 -21.45
N ARG A 189 1.21 3.97 -20.47
CA ARG A 189 1.86 3.84 -19.15
C ARG A 189 3.26 3.20 -19.27
N LYS A 190 3.42 2.22 -20.14
CA LYS A 190 4.75 1.66 -20.47
C LYS A 190 5.70 2.72 -21.03
N SER A 191 5.23 3.60 -21.91
CA SER A 191 6.06 4.68 -22.45
C SER A 191 6.46 5.72 -21.40
N GLU A 192 5.74 5.81 -20.28
CA GLU A 192 6.06 6.62 -19.12
C GLU A 192 6.98 5.91 -18.11
N GLY A 193 7.42 4.69 -18.42
CA GLY A 193 8.32 3.89 -17.59
C GLY A 193 7.64 3.02 -16.56
N CYS A 194 6.30 2.93 -16.53
CA CYS A 194 5.60 2.02 -15.63
C CYS A 194 5.85 0.56 -16.05
N SER A 195 6.25 -0.27 -15.10
CA SER A 195 6.52 -1.69 -15.30
C SER A 195 5.40 -2.58 -14.76
N VAL A 196 4.59 -2.05 -13.83
CA VAL A 196 3.50 -2.74 -13.15
C VAL A 196 2.33 -1.81 -12.89
N VAL A 197 1.17 -2.39 -12.57
CA VAL A 197 -0.07 -1.70 -12.21
C VAL A 197 -0.65 -2.28 -10.92
N GLU A 198 -1.18 -1.42 -10.09
CA GLU A 198 -1.92 -1.74 -8.86
C GLU A 198 -2.90 -0.59 -8.54
N MET A 199 -3.53 -0.57 -7.37
CA MET A 199 -4.64 0.34 -7.12
C MET A 199 -4.43 1.32 -5.95
N GLU A 200 -3.30 1.30 -5.20
CA GLU A 200 -3.20 2.00 -3.91
C GLU A 200 -1.91 2.79 -3.66
N CYS A 201 -0.81 2.43 -4.32
CA CYS A 201 0.52 2.88 -3.96
C CYS A 201 0.66 4.41 -3.91
N SER A 202 0.16 5.14 -4.91
CA SER A 202 0.21 6.61 -4.92
C SER A 202 -0.62 7.23 -3.79
N ALA A 203 -1.78 6.67 -3.49
CA ALA A 203 -2.67 7.17 -2.44
C ALA A 203 -2.08 6.96 -1.05
N LEU A 204 -1.53 5.77 -0.78
CA LEU A 204 -0.93 5.45 0.52
C LEU A 204 0.36 6.23 0.75
N ALA A 205 1.19 6.43 -0.29
CA ALA A 205 2.37 7.28 -0.21
C ALA A 205 2.00 8.74 0.11
N ALA A 206 1.01 9.29 -0.61
CA ALA A 206 0.52 10.64 -0.37
C ALA A 206 -0.06 10.79 1.05
N ARG A 207 -0.87 9.82 1.49
CA ARG A 207 -1.49 9.84 2.81
C ARG A 207 -0.47 9.77 3.93
N ALA A 208 0.48 8.84 3.85
CA ALA A 208 1.53 8.70 4.85
C ALA A 208 2.39 9.98 4.95
N ALA A 209 2.81 10.54 3.82
CA ALA A 209 3.56 11.80 3.79
C ALA A 209 2.77 12.95 4.42
N PHE A 210 1.48 13.07 4.12
CA PHE A 210 0.60 14.10 4.69
C PHE A 210 0.51 14.01 6.22
N ARG A 211 0.58 12.81 6.79
CA ARG A 211 0.56 12.55 8.24
C ARG A 211 1.94 12.37 8.86
N SER A 212 3.02 12.66 8.14
CA SER A 212 4.40 12.48 8.64
C SER A 212 4.68 11.06 9.12
N ALA A 213 4.13 10.07 8.44
CA ALA A 213 4.40 8.65 8.65
C ALA A 213 5.32 8.12 7.53
N THR A 214 6.13 7.12 7.86
CA THR A 214 6.98 6.40 6.91
C THR A 214 6.22 5.21 6.35
N TRP A 215 6.06 5.14 5.03
CA TRP A 215 5.35 4.06 4.36
C TRP A 215 6.12 3.54 3.15
N GLY A 216 6.12 2.22 2.96
CA GLY A 216 6.67 1.56 1.78
C GLY A 216 5.85 0.35 1.35
N MET A 217 6.04 -0.06 0.10
CA MET A 217 5.31 -1.14 -0.55
C MET A 217 6.25 -2.21 -1.09
N LEU A 218 5.97 -3.46 -0.74
CA LEU A 218 6.50 -4.65 -1.38
C LEU A 218 5.45 -5.17 -2.37
N LEU A 219 5.76 -5.19 -3.67
CA LEU A 219 4.89 -5.78 -4.67
C LEU A 219 5.37 -7.20 -5.02
N TYR A 220 4.42 -8.08 -5.31
CA TYR A 220 4.70 -9.36 -5.96
C TYR A 220 3.85 -9.49 -7.22
N THR A 221 4.46 -10.01 -8.28
CA THR A 221 3.81 -10.11 -9.58
C THR A 221 2.72 -11.18 -9.56
N ALA A 222 1.56 -10.83 -10.09
CA ALA A 222 0.40 -11.70 -10.23
C ALA A 222 0.10 -11.98 -11.71
N ASP A 223 -0.92 -11.35 -12.25
CA ASP A 223 -1.35 -11.47 -13.65
C ASP A 223 -0.44 -10.69 -14.61
N SER A 224 -0.62 -10.89 -15.91
CA SER A 224 0.23 -10.28 -16.93
C SER A 224 -0.57 -9.61 -18.04
N LEU A 225 -0.31 -8.32 -18.22
CA LEU A 225 -0.73 -7.47 -19.33
C LEU A 225 0.45 -7.17 -20.28
N ALA A 226 1.60 -7.86 -20.10
CA ALA A 226 2.80 -7.62 -20.90
C ALA A 226 2.55 -7.86 -22.40
N ASP A 227 1.76 -8.89 -22.73
CA ASP A 227 1.17 -9.10 -24.05
C ASP A 227 -0.31 -8.67 -24.02
N VAL A 228 -0.58 -7.45 -24.49
CA VAL A 228 -1.94 -6.89 -24.54
C VAL A 228 -2.90 -7.61 -25.50
N GLN A 229 -2.43 -8.55 -26.31
CA GLN A 229 -3.27 -9.40 -27.15
C GLN A 229 -3.68 -10.69 -26.44
N ARG A 230 -2.92 -11.10 -25.42
CA ARG A 230 -3.09 -12.34 -24.69
C ARG A 230 -2.92 -12.10 -23.20
N TYR A 231 -4.02 -11.66 -22.54
CA TYR A 231 -4.05 -11.54 -21.08
C TYR A 231 -3.76 -12.91 -20.43
N ASP A 232 -2.85 -12.92 -19.45
CA ASP A 232 -2.50 -14.10 -18.69
C ASP A 232 -2.85 -13.88 -17.20
N GLN A 233 -3.91 -14.54 -16.79
CA GLN A 233 -4.43 -14.46 -15.41
C GLN A 233 -3.47 -15.07 -14.39
N ARG A 234 -2.64 -16.06 -14.76
CA ARG A 234 -1.76 -16.81 -13.84
C ARG A 234 -2.54 -17.34 -12.62
N HIS A 235 -1.89 -17.40 -11.45
CA HIS A 235 -2.48 -17.83 -10.18
C HIS A 235 -2.68 -16.65 -9.20
N TRP A 236 -2.73 -15.42 -9.68
CA TRP A 236 -2.91 -14.20 -8.89
C TRP A 236 -1.84 -14.01 -7.81
N GLY A 237 -0.67 -14.61 -7.95
CA GLY A 237 0.43 -14.49 -7.01
C GLY A 237 0.18 -15.11 -5.63
N GLY A 238 -0.85 -15.98 -5.48
CA GLY A 238 -1.26 -16.52 -4.18
C GLY A 238 -0.17 -17.32 -3.44
N SER A 239 0.81 -17.86 -4.14
CA SER A 239 1.97 -18.54 -3.57
C SER A 239 2.97 -17.61 -2.85
N ALA A 240 2.87 -16.28 -3.08
CA ALA A 240 3.77 -15.30 -2.49
C ALA A 240 3.35 -14.82 -1.09
N TYR A 241 2.15 -15.10 -0.62
CA TYR A 241 1.57 -14.49 0.59
C TYR A 241 2.41 -14.69 1.85
N GLU A 242 2.89 -15.91 2.08
CA GLU A 242 3.71 -16.25 3.25
C GLU A 242 5.04 -15.48 3.25
N TYR A 243 5.74 -15.53 2.12
CA TYR A 243 7.00 -14.80 1.97
C TYR A 243 6.79 -13.29 2.05
N ALA A 244 5.75 -12.76 1.40
CA ALA A 244 5.44 -11.34 1.43
C ALA A 244 5.17 -10.84 2.85
N LEU A 245 4.42 -11.60 3.66
CA LEU A 245 4.19 -11.24 5.06
C LEU A 245 5.48 -11.28 5.89
N THR A 246 6.28 -12.33 5.74
CA THR A 246 7.57 -12.46 6.45
C THR A 246 8.50 -11.29 6.11
N LEU A 247 8.65 -10.97 4.83
CA LEU A 247 9.45 -9.84 4.38
C LEU A 247 8.92 -8.49 4.92
N CYS A 248 7.59 -8.31 5.01
CA CYS A 248 7.02 -7.10 5.61
C CYS A 248 7.30 -6.99 7.10
N LEU A 249 7.21 -8.10 7.84
CA LEU A 249 7.51 -8.14 9.27
C LEU A 249 8.98 -7.81 9.54
N ASP A 250 9.91 -8.38 8.78
CA ASP A 250 11.33 -8.09 8.92
C ASP A 250 11.64 -6.65 8.49
N ALA A 251 11.09 -6.18 7.36
CA ALA A 251 11.32 -4.84 6.86
C ALA A 251 10.78 -3.75 7.80
N VAL A 252 9.62 -3.95 8.42
CA VAL A 252 9.08 -2.97 9.38
C VAL A 252 9.92 -2.88 10.65
N LEU A 253 10.59 -3.97 11.06
CA LEU A 253 11.53 -3.91 12.18
C LEU A 253 12.82 -3.16 11.83
N ALA A 254 13.18 -3.10 10.55
CA ALA A 254 14.36 -2.38 10.06
C ALA A 254 14.13 -0.86 9.91
N LEU A 255 12.88 -0.37 10.07
CA LEU A 255 12.53 1.04 10.19
C LEU A 255 12.71 1.52 11.63
#